data_1bb22476e8fc60babda8ecbd7429a5aa
#
_entry.id   1bb22476e8fc60babda8ecbd7429a5aa
#
_cell.length_a   1.000
_cell.length_b   1.000
_cell.length_c   1.000
_cell.angle_alpha   90.00
_cell.angle_beta   90.00
_cell.angle_gamma   90.00
#
_symmetry.space_group_name_H-M   'P 1'
#
loop_
_entity.id
_entity.type
_entity.pdbx_description
1 polymer ?
#
loop_
_entity_poly.entity_id
_entity_poly.type
_entity_poly.pdbx_seq_one_letter_code
_entity_poly.pdbx_strand_id
1 'polypeptide(L)'
;MKSVLVIGAGLAGAVIAWECAEAGLHVTVVEKQDRVGGNCHDYDNEYGEKISSDGPHLFHADENSFSVEWLSQFTNWVKYEHRVRAILSDGRTTPLPVNRTTLEDVFDVDLGTPGETRIFLSSIQDQSIETPKNSDEVFLKSVGEELADIFFRPYTLKHWGKPATEIEAAVGARIPVRTNRDDRYFTDNFQYLPEHGFTPIFEKVFSHPRINLVLNTEYDHKAAQFFDQVFLTGPIDAHYGYRFGRLPYRSVKFIEEEIDYTPSATTMNFTDDGEYTRF
;
A
#
# COMPACT_ATOMS: atom_id res chain seq x y z
N MET A 1 -20.89 -32.43 -6.93
CA MET A 1 -19.57 -31.83 -6.67
C MET A 1 -19.78 -30.62 -5.73
N LYS A 2 -18.86 -30.41 -4.80
CA LYS A 2 -18.99 -29.24 -3.89
C LYS A 2 -18.85 -27.93 -4.68
N SER A 3 -19.72 -26.98 -4.35
CA SER A 3 -19.80 -25.66 -4.98
C SER A 3 -19.34 -24.58 -4.00
N VAL A 4 -18.57 -23.61 -4.50
CA VAL A 4 -18.01 -22.51 -3.72
C VAL A 4 -18.47 -21.18 -4.30
N LEU A 5 -18.90 -20.27 -3.44
CA LEU A 5 -19.16 -18.87 -3.79
C LEU A 5 -18.07 -18.00 -3.21
N VAL A 6 -17.45 -17.18 -4.05
CA VAL A 6 -16.49 -16.15 -3.65
C VAL A 6 -17.10 -14.79 -3.96
N ILE A 7 -17.15 -13.92 -2.98
CA ILE A 7 -17.71 -12.57 -3.09
C ILE A 7 -16.58 -11.57 -3.13
N GLY A 8 -16.39 -10.96 -4.31
CA GLY A 8 -15.32 -10.04 -4.65
C GLY A 8 -14.26 -10.66 -5.56
N ALA A 9 -13.94 -9.96 -6.66
CA ALA A 9 -12.93 -10.34 -7.64
C ALA A 9 -11.61 -9.55 -7.49
N GLY A 10 -11.30 -9.09 -6.27
CA GLY A 10 -10.00 -8.55 -5.91
C GLY A 10 -8.97 -9.65 -5.63
N LEU A 11 -7.77 -9.27 -5.15
CA LEU A 11 -6.65 -10.19 -4.94
C LEU A 11 -7.01 -11.39 -4.03
N ALA A 12 -7.65 -11.12 -2.88
CA ALA A 12 -8.05 -12.19 -1.97
C ALA A 12 -9.04 -13.17 -2.62
N GLY A 13 -10.05 -12.64 -3.35
CA GLY A 13 -11.02 -13.46 -4.06
C GLY A 13 -10.38 -14.28 -5.18
N ALA A 14 -9.42 -13.72 -5.90
CA ALA A 14 -8.70 -14.42 -6.96
C ALA A 14 -7.91 -15.62 -6.41
N VAL A 15 -7.14 -15.42 -5.33
CA VAL A 15 -6.39 -16.50 -4.69
C VAL A 15 -7.32 -17.61 -4.20
N ILE A 16 -8.39 -17.26 -3.47
CA ILE A 16 -9.35 -18.25 -2.97
C ILE A 16 -10.02 -19.01 -4.11
N ALA A 17 -10.43 -18.31 -5.16
CA ALA A 17 -11.10 -18.93 -6.30
C ALA A 17 -10.17 -19.91 -7.02
N TRP A 18 -8.91 -19.51 -7.25
CA TRP A 18 -7.92 -20.37 -7.88
C TRP A 18 -7.63 -21.64 -7.07
N GLU A 19 -7.31 -21.49 -5.79
CA GLU A 19 -6.98 -22.61 -4.91
C GLU A 19 -8.15 -23.60 -4.80
N CYS A 20 -9.39 -23.11 -4.70
CA CYS A 20 -10.58 -23.94 -4.71
C CYS A 20 -10.76 -24.67 -6.04
N ALA A 21 -10.51 -24.00 -7.17
CA ALA A 21 -10.65 -24.59 -8.50
C ALA A 21 -9.57 -25.65 -8.76
N GLU A 22 -8.32 -25.40 -8.37
CA GLU A 22 -7.22 -26.37 -8.43
C GLU A 22 -7.47 -27.58 -7.52
N ALA A 23 -8.15 -27.40 -6.38
CA ALA A 23 -8.63 -28.49 -5.54
C ALA A 23 -9.83 -29.27 -6.14
N GLY A 24 -10.24 -28.95 -7.36
CA GLY A 24 -11.31 -29.66 -8.09
C GLY A 24 -12.73 -29.20 -7.80
N LEU A 25 -12.91 -28.07 -7.09
CA LEU A 25 -14.22 -27.51 -6.77
C LEU A 25 -14.75 -26.65 -7.94
N HIS A 26 -16.06 -26.49 -8.03
CA HIS A 26 -16.68 -25.51 -8.90
C HIS A 26 -16.86 -24.19 -8.13
N VAL A 27 -16.29 -23.12 -8.65
CA VAL A 27 -16.28 -21.80 -8.02
C VAL A 27 -17.12 -20.84 -8.82
N THR A 28 -18.02 -20.14 -8.15
CA THR A 28 -18.67 -18.93 -8.70
C THR A 28 -18.11 -17.73 -7.98
N VAL A 29 -17.61 -16.77 -8.74
CA VAL A 29 -17.13 -15.49 -8.22
C VAL A 29 -18.12 -14.41 -8.63
N VAL A 30 -18.62 -13.64 -7.66
CA VAL A 30 -19.49 -12.49 -7.92
C VAL A 30 -18.76 -11.20 -7.56
N GLU A 31 -18.80 -10.25 -8.48
CA GLU A 31 -18.17 -8.93 -8.32
C GLU A 31 -19.19 -7.84 -8.68
N LYS A 32 -19.33 -6.85 -7.80
CA LYS A 32 -20.26 -5.73 -8.00
C LYS A 32 -19.82 -4.76 -9.09
N GLN A 33 -18.52 -4.65 -9.33
CA GLN A 33 -17.97 -3.81 -10.38
C GLN A 33 -18.02 -4.54 -11.73
N ASP A 34 -17.80 -3.79 -12.79
CA ASP A 34 -17.70 -4.27 -14.18
C ASP A 34 -16.30 -4.84 -14.52
N ARG A 35 -15.39 -4.89 -13.53
CA ARG A 35 -13.98 -5.23 -13.70
C ARG A 35 -13.44 -6.11 -12.57
N VAL A 36 -12.34 -6.79 -12.83
CA VAL A 36 -11.58 -7.59 -11.87
C VAL A 36 -10.42 -6.79 -11.26
N GLY A 37 -9.78 -7.34 -10.24
CA GLY A 37 -8.58 -6.78 -9.62
C GLY A 37 -8.85 -5.98 -8.34
N GLY A 38 -10.09 -5.51 -8.13
CA GLY A 38 -10.40 -4.66 -6.98
C GLY A 38 -9.48 -3.43 -6.96
N ASN A 39 -8.85 -3.14 -5.83
CA ASN A 39 -7.92 -2.00 -5.72
C ASN A 39 -6.63 -2.17 -6.54
N CYS A 40 -6.28 -3.37 -6.97
CA CYS A 40 -5.13 -3.62 -7.84
C CYS A 40 -5.44 -3.49 -9.33
N HIS A 41 -6.66 -3.07 -9.69
CA HIS A 41 -7.00 -2.88 -11.10
C HIS A 41 -6.18 -1.76 -11.72
N ASP A 42 -5.65 -2.04 -12.91
CA ASP A 42 -4.93 -1.08 -13.76
C ASP A 42 -5.37 -1.21 -15.21
N TYR A 43 -5.10 -0.18 -15.99
CA TYR A 43 -5.42 -0.10 -17.41
C TYR A 43 -4.37 0.71 -18.16
N ASP A 44 -4.33 0.59 -19.48
CA ASP A 44 -3.49 1.45 -20.30
C ASP A 44 -4.27 2.69 -20.72
N ASN A 45 -3.69 3.88 -20.52
CA ASN A 45 -4.26 5.12 -21.02
C ASN A 45 -4.02 5.27 -22.54
N GLU A 46 -4.49 6.36 -23.13
CA GLU A 46 -4.35 6.63 -24.56
C GLU A 46 -2.88 6.78 -25.03
N TYR A 47 -1.94 7.01 -24.10
CA TYR A 47 -0.50 7.10 -24.37
C TYR A 47 0.22 5.75 -24.17
N GLY A 48 -0.49 4.69 -23.78
CA GLY A 48 0.08 3.39 -23.47
C GLY A 48 0.77 3.32 -22.11
N GLU A 49 0.47 4.26 -21.21
CA GLU A 49 0.97 4.24 -19.85
C GLU A 49 0.03 3.44 -18.95
N LYS A 50 0.62 2.68 -18.01
CA LYS A 50 -0.15 1.87 -17.07
C LYS A 50 -0.66 2.74 -15.90
N ILE A 51 -1.97 2.89 -15.82
CA ILE A 51 -2.66 3.67 -14.79
C ILE A 51 -3.34 2.74 -13.79
N SER A 52 -3.08 2.96 -12.50
CA SER A 52 -3.75 2.26 -11.40
C SER A 52 -5.04 2.98 -11.03
N SER A 53 -6.18 2.29 -11.05
CA SER A 53 -7.49 2.91 -10.78
C SER A 53 -7.66 3.41 -9.34
N ASP A 54 -7.03 2.75 -8.38
CA ASP A 54 -7.19 3.01 -6.94
C ASP A 54 -5.85 3.34 -6.26
N GLY A 55 -4.91 3.93 -7.02
CA GLY A 55 -3.55 4.26 -6.59
C GLY A 55 -2.54 3.16 -6.84
N PRO A 56 -1.23 3.50 -6.85
CA PRO A 56 -0.19 2.57 -7.24
C PRO A 56 -0.07 1.41 -6.26
N HIS A 57 -0.01 0.21 -6.82
CA HIS A 57 0.27 -1.02 -6.08
C HIS A 57 1.66 -1.54 -6.48
N LEU A 58 2.43 -1.91 -5.47
CA LEU A 58 3.81 -2.36 -5.61
C LEU A 58 3.91 -3.74 -4.98
N PHE A 59 4.57 -4.67 -5.65
CA PHE A 59 4.77 -5.99 -5.08
C PHE A 59 6.18 -6.12 -4.50
N HIS A 60 6.23 -6.38 -3.20
CA HIS A 60 7.47 -6.64 -2.49
C HIS A 60 7.25 -7.77 -1.48
N ALA A 61 8.23 -8.65 -1.36
CA ALA A 61 8.17 -9.83 -0.49
C ALA A 61 9.57 -10.44 -0.28
N ASP A 62 9.67 -11.46 0.57
CA ASP A 62 10.78 -12.40 0.50
C ASP A 62 10.68 -13.20 -0.81
N GLU A 63 11.80 -13.33 -1.52
CA GLU A 63 11.85 -14.00 -2.83
C GLU A 63 11.43 -15.49 -2.78
N ASN A 64 11.54 -16.12 -1.62
CA ASN A 64 11.14 -17.51 -1.39
C ASN A 64 9.73 -17.64 -0.81
N SER A 65 8.95 -16.56 -0.79
CA SER A 65 7.60 -16.58 -0.24
C SER A 65 6.60 -17.25 -1.17
N PHE A 66 5.58 -17.86 -0.59
CA PHE A 66 4.44 -18.43 -1.34
C PHE A 66 3.80 -17.40 -2.28
N SER A 67 3.71 -16.13 -1.88
CA SER A 67 3.11 -15.08 -2.72
C SER A 67 3.91 -14.81 -3.99
N VAL A 68 5.25 -14.86 -3.94
CA VAL A 68 6.10 -14.76 -5.15
C VAL A 68 5.87 -15.96 -6.04
N GLU A 69 5.93 -17.17 -5.50
CA GLU A 69 5.71 -18.41 -6.24
C GLU A 69 4.32 -18.43 -6.91
N TRP A 70 3.29 -18.08 -6.15
CA TRP A 70 1.91 -18.10 -6.63
C TRP A 70 1.68 -17.09 -7.77
N LEU A 71 2.07 -15.83 -7.58
CA LEU A 71 1.86 -14.78 -8.59
C LEU A 71 2.70 -15.02 -9.85
N SER A 72 3.90 -15.60 -9.72
CA SER A 72 4.79 -15.89 -10.86
C SER A 72 4.22 -16.90 -11.85
N GLN A 73 3.16 -17.62 -11.51
CA GLN A 73 2.42 -18.48 -12.45
C GLN A 73 1.64 -17.66 -13.50
N PHE A 74 1.35 -16.39 -13.19
CA PHE A 74 0.45 -15.57 -13.99
C PHE A 74 1.13 -14.40 -14.69
N THR A 75 2.35 -14.03 -14.27
CA THR A 75 3.07 -12.88 -14.85
C THR A 75 4.56 -13.11 -14.88
N ASN A 76 5.26 -12.39 -15.78
CA ASN A 76 6.67 -12.10 -15.64
C ASN A 76 6.86 -10.85 -14.79
N TRP A 77 8.08 -10.59 -14.35
CA TRP A 77 8.40 -9.53 -13.42
C TRP A 77 9.41 -8.55 -13.99
N VAL A 78 9.18 -7.28 -13.76
CA VAL A 78 10.13 -6.19 -14.02
C VAL A 78 10.65 -5.68 -12.69
N LYS A 79 11.98 -5.69 -12.50
CA LYS A 79 12.57 -5.20 -11.25
C LYS A 79 12.25 -3.73 -11.05
N TYR A 80 11.73 -3.40 -9.88
CA TYR A 80 11.36 -2.05 -9.52
C TYR A 80 11.60 -1.81 -8.02
N GLU A 81 12.53 -0.94 -7.67
CA GLU A 81 12.81 -0.53 -6.30
C GLU A 81 12.14 0.81 -6.03
N HIS A 82 11.12 0.80 -5.19
CA HIS A 82 10.35 2.01 -4.89
C HIS A 82 11.15 3.01 -4.07
N ARG A 83 11.15 4.26 -4.53
CA ARG A 83 11.78 5.39 -3.86
C ARG A 83 10.77 6.51 -3.70
N VAL A 84 10.77 7.12 -2.52
CA VAL A 84 9.90 8.23 -2.17
C VAL A 84 10.76 9.43 -1.83
N ARG A 85 10.33 10.61 -2.24
CA ARG A 85 10.92 11.89 -1.84
C ARG A 85 9.89 12.69 -1.05
N ALA A 86 10.35 13.47 -0.07
CA ALA A 86 9.56 14.51 0.55
C ALA A 86 9.90 15.85 -0.09
N ILE A 87 8.91 16.70 -0.28
CA ILE A 87 9.09 18.08 -0.71
C ILE A 87 9.12 18.93 0.55
N LEU A 88 10.23 19.61 0.80
CA LEU A 88 10.41 20.52 1.92
C LEU A 88 9.73 21.88 1.65
N SER A 89 9.51 22.66 2.69
CA SER A 89 8.85 23.98 2.59
C SER A 89 9.60 24.99 1.71
N ASP A 90 10.91 24.79 1.49
CA ASP A 90 11.74 25.60 0.60
C ASP A 90 11.78 25.08 -0.85
N GLY A 91 11.03 24.02 -1.16
CA GLY A 91 10.94 23.39 -2.47
C GLY A 91 12.03 22.35 -2.77
N ARG A 92 13.03 22.18 -1.90
CA ARG A 92 14.00 21.08 -2.03
C ARG A 92 13.33 19.75 -1.79
N THR A 93 13.93 18.68 -2.29
CA THR A 93 13.44 17.32 -2.07
C THR A 93 14.49 16.49 -1.34
N THR A 94 14.03 15.63 -0.42
CA THR A 94 14.91 14.75 0.35
C THR A 94 14.35 13.33 0.39
N PRO A 95 15.17 12.29 0.59
CA PRO A 95 14.69 10.91 0.65
C PRO A 95 13.72 10.64 1.81
N LEU A 96 12.74 9.78 1.55
CA LEU A 96 11.97 9.06 2.57
C LEU A 96 12.01 7.54 2.24
N PRO A 97 12.13 6.65 3.24
CA PRO A 97 12.22 6.89 4.69
C PRO A 97 13.45 7.70 5.11
N VAL A 98 13.36 8.33 6.29
CA VAL A 98 14.46 9.10 6.86
C VAL A 98 15.74 8.28 6.88
N ASN A 99 16.78 8.82 6.27
CA ASN A 99 18.11 8.21 6.19
C ASN A 99 19.20 9.27 6.41
N ARG A 100 20.46 8.90 6.24
CA ARG A 100 21.57 9.83 6.43
C ARG A 100 21.46 11.08 5.54
N THR A 101 21.09 10.91 4.27
CA THR A 101 20.91 12.06 3.35
C THR A 101 19.77 12.97 3.82
N THR A 102 18.68 12.42 4.34
CA THR A 102 17.59 13.23 4.92
C THR A 102 18.08 14.11 6.07
N LEU A 103 18.92 13.56 6.95
CA LEU A 103 19.48 14.31 8.07
C LEU A 103 20.42 15.41 7.60
N GLU A 104 21.27 15.12 6.62
CA GLU A 104 22.19 16.09 6.03
C GLU A 104 21.42 17.23 5.36
N ASP A 105 20.36 16.90 4.60
CA ASP A 105 19.53 17.88 3.89
C ASP A 105 18.76 18.81 4.81
N VAL A 106 18.24 18.28 5.93
CA VAL A 106 17.40 19.04 6.87
C VAL A 106 18.22 19.87 7.84
N PHE A 107 19.31 19.30 8.39
CA PHE A 107 20.08 19.93 9.46
C PHE A 107 21.35 20.65 8.97
N ASP A 108 21.62 20.62 7.68
CA ASP A 108 22.84 21.19 7.06
C ASP A 108 24.13 20.69 7.73
N VAL A 109 24.19 19.36 7.94
CA VAL A 109 25.32 18.67 8.57
C VAL A 109 25.98 17.69 7.59
N ASP A 110 27.26 17.42 7.76
CA ASP A 110 27.98 16.38 7.02
C ASP A 110 28.19 15.17 7.94
N LEU A 111 27.59 14.05 7.57
CA LEU A 111 27.63 12.79 8.30
C LEU A 111 28.38 11.72 7.48
N GLY A 112 29.69 11.61 7.68
CA GLY A 112 30.57 10.76 6.88
C GLY A 112 30.29 9.25 7.03
N THR A 113 29.77 8.78 8.18
CA THR A 113 29.65 7.38 8.51
C THR A 113 28.28 7.04 9.12
N PRO A 114 27.83 5.77 9.06
CA PRO A 114 26.66 5.30 9.81
C PRO A 114 26.77 5.47 11.33
N GLY A 115 28.01 5.47 11.85
CA GLY A 115 28.27 5.71 13.29
C GLY A 115 27.96 7.16 13.70
N GLU A 116 28.45 8.12 12.94
CA GLU A 116 28.16 9.55 13.13
C GLU A 116 26.66 9.81 12.99
N THR A 117 26.03 9.22 11.97
CA THR A 117 24.58 9.31 11.78
C THR A 117 23.80 8.81 12.99
N ARG A 118 24.24 7.68 13.59
CA ARG A 118 23.61 7.14 14.79
C ARG A 118 23.77 8.07 16.00
N ILE A 119 24.95 8.63 16.18
CA ILE A 119 25.22 9.58 17.27
C ILE A 119 24.34 10.83 17.10
N PHE A 120 24.27 11.37 15.88
CA PHE A 120 23.43 12.53 15.57
C PHE A 120 21.95 12.22 15.83
N LEU A 121 21.42 11.13 15.30
CA LEU A 121 20.03 10.69 15.57
C LEU A 121 19.77 10.59 17.07
N SER A 122 20.67 9.95 17.82
CA SER A 122 20.49 9.81 19.27
C SER A 122 20.47 11.13 20.02
N SER A 123 21.09 12.20 19.46
CA SER A 123 21.09 13.53 20.08
C SER A 123 19.80 14.32 19.88
N ILE A 124 19.02 14.00 18.83
CA ILE A 124 17.75 14.67 18.53
C ILE A 124 16.51 13.85 18.95
N GLN A 125 16.67 12.55 19.20
CA GLN A 125 15.61 11.64 19.65
C GLN A 125 15.20 11.93 21.09
N ASP A 126 13.91 11.76 21.40
CA ASP A 126 13.43 11.80 22.78
C ASP A 126 13.72 10.45 23.49
N GLN A 127 14.81 10.45 24.24
CA GLN A 127 15.26 9.28 24.99
C GLN A 127 14.42 9.00 26.25
N SER A 128 13.52 9.91 26.65
CA SER A 128 12.65 9.72 27.82
C SER A 128 11.48 8.75 27.53
N ILE A 129 11.17 8.53 26.28
CA ILE A 129 10.08 7.65 25.85
C ILE A 129 10.57 6.19 25.85
N GLU A 130 10.24 5.44 26.86
CA GLU A 130 10.57 4.00 26.93
C GLU A 130 9.70 3.17 26.00
N THR A 131 8.38 3.30 26.14
CA THR A 131 7.37 2.56 25.34
C THR A 131 6.37 3.54 24.75
N PRO A 132 6.43 3.80 23.41
CA PRO A 132 5.50 4.70 22.75
C PRO A 132 4.05 4.23 22.86
N LYS A 133 3.13 5.14 23.19
CA LYS A 133 1.70 4.87 23.36
C LYS A 133 0.87 5.22 22.11
N ASN A 134 1.39 6.08 21.26
CA ASN A 134 0.76 6.55 20.04
C ASN A 134 1.82 6.81 18.96
N SER A 135 1.39 7.15 17.74
CA SER A 135 2.29 7.39 16.62
C SER A 135 3.19 8.61 16.82
N ASP A 136 2.74 9.64 17.55
CA ASP A 136 3.54 10.82 17.83
C ASP A 136 4.76 10.48 18.70
N GLU A 137 4.53 9.72 19.78
CA GLU A 137 5.64 9.23 20.64
C GLU A 137 6.60 8.30 19.87
N VAL A 138 6.11 7.55 18.88
CA VAL A 138 6.98 6.78 17.98
C VAL A 138 7.87 7.71 17.16
N PHE A 139 7.31 8.79 16.60
CA PHE A 139 8.08 9.74 15.80
C PHE A 139 9.14 10.44 16.67
N LEU A 140 8.75 10.96 17.83
CA LEU A 140 9.68 11.60 18.76
C LEU A 140 10.83 10.67 19.16
N LYS A 141 10.52 9.43 19.49
CA LYS A 141 11.51 8.42 19.85
C LYS A 141 12.42 8.03 18.68
N SER A 142 11.90 8.02 17.45
CA SER A 142 12.61 7.51 16.28
C SER A 142 13.43 8.56 15.56
N VAL A 143 12.93 9.80 15.48
CA VAL A 143 13.54 10.87 14.67
C VAL A 143 13.65 12.21 15.40
N GLY A 144 13.01 12.41 16.56
CA GLY A 144 12.97 13.66 17.29
C GLY A 144 11.92 14.64 16.80
N GLU A 145 11.78 15.75 17.52
CA GLU A 145 10.71 16.74 17.35
C GLU A 145 10.72 17.35 15.95
N GLU A 146 11.87 17.85 15.49
CA GLU A 146 11.97 18.61 14.22
C GLU A 146 11.59 17.76 13.01
N LEU A 147 12.08 16.52 12.92
CA LEU A 147 11.69 15.65 11.81
C LEU A 147 10.25 15.13 11.94
N ALA A 148 9.72 15.01 13.16
CA ALA A 148 8.33 14.71 13.40
C ALA A 148 7.42 15.82 12.86
N ASP A 149 7.78 17.08 13.10
CA ASP A 149 7.05 18.25 12.61
C ASP A 149 7.14 18.41 11.10
N ILE A 150 8.31 18.14 10.51
CA ILE A 150 8.48 18.28 9.06
C ILE A 150 7.76 17.16 8.30
N PHE A 151 7.96 15.89 8.67
CA PHE A 151 7.58 14.76 7.79
C PHE A 151 6.34 14.01 8.24
N PHE A 152 6.08 13.92 9.55
CA PHE A 152 5.14 12.91 10.04
C PHE A 152 3.82 13.49 10.55
N ARG A 153 3.87 14.55 11.35
CA ARG A 153 2.66 15.15 11.94
C ARG A 153 1.70 15.73 10.89
N PRO A 154 2.15 16.61 9.97
CA PRO A 154 1.28 17.14 8.91
C PRO A 154 0.75 16.05 7.99
N TYR A 155 1.62 15.14 7.55
CA TYR A 155 1.22 14.03 6.70
C TYR A 155 0.20 13.12 7.38
N THR A 156 0.39 12.80 8.67
CA THR A 156 -0.53 11.98 9.45
C THR A 156 -1.89 12.66 9.57
N LEU A 157 -1.91 13.95 9.85
CA LEU A 157 -3.15 14.73 9.94
C LEU A 157 -3.90 14.74 8.60
N LYS A 158 -3.23 14.99 7.48
CA LYS A 158 -3.84 14.93 6.14
C LYS A 158 -4.37 13.54 5.81
N HIS A 159 -3.58 12.51 6.08
CA HIS A 159 -3.91 11.13 5.71
C HIS A 159 -5.02 10.54 6.56
N TRP A 160 -4.96 10.74 7.88
CA TRP A 160 -5.89 10.12 8.83
C TRP A 160 -7.02 11.06 9.29
N GLY A 161 -6.88 12.37 9.10
CA GLY A 161 -7.80 13.39 9.63
C GLY A 161 -7.80 13.46 11.15
N LYS A 162 -6.72 12.98 11.78
CA LYS A 162 -6.49 12.96 13.22
C LYS A 162 -5.02 13.28 13.51
N PRO A 163 -4.72 13.93 14.64
CA PRO A 163 -3.34 14.14 15.04
C PRO A 163 -2.64 12.81 15.37
N ALA A 164 -1.33 12.77 15.24
CA ALA A 164 -0.52 11.56 15.48
C ALA A 164 -0.67 11.02 16.92
N THR A 165 -1.01 11.89 17.88
CA THR A 165 -1.31 11.54 19.27
C THR A 165 -2.55 10.65 19.45
N GLU A 166 -3.47 10.66 18.46
CA GLU A 166 -4.69 9.83 18.45
C GLU A 166 -4.57 8.58 17.57
N ILE A 167 -3.40 8.37 16.94
CA ILE A 167 -3.13 7.22 16.07
C ILE A 167 -2.31 6.19 16.86
N GLU A 168 -2.67 4.92 16.74
CA GLU A 168 -1.97 3.83 17.43
C GLU A 168 -0.48 3.79 17.09
N ALA A 169 0.38 3.47 18.06
CA ALA A 169 1.82 3.41 17.90
C ALA A 169 2.27 2.48 16.78
N ALA A 170 1.58 1.36 16.57
CA ALA A 170 1.89 0.39 15.52
C ALA A 170 1.81 0.98 14.09
N VAL A 171 1.01 2.03 13.89
CA VAL A 171 0.89 2.71 12.59
C VAL A 171 2.15 3.53 12.30
N GLY A 172 2.63 4.32 13.27
CA GLY A 172 3.84 5.13 13.14
C GLY A 172 5.12 4.28 13.03
N ALA A 173 5.16 3.15 13.72
CA ALA A 173 6.32 2.25 13.75
C ALA A 173 6.62 1.53 12.41
N ARG A 174 5.74 1.65 11.42
CA ARG A 174 5.90 1.00 10.10
C ARG A 174 6.98 1.64 9.22
N ILE A 175 7.37 2.87 9.51
CA ILE A 175 8.34 3.62 8.69
C ILE A 175 9.74 3.41 9.26
N PRO A 176 10.67 2.80 8.52
CA PRO A 176 12.04 2.59 9.01
C PRO A 176 12.82 3.90 9.07
N VAL A 177 13.78 3.99 9.99
CA VAL A 177 14.80 5.03 10.04
C VAL A 177 16.16 4.39 9.82
N ARG A 178 16.98 4.96 8.93
CA ARG A 178 18.24 4.36 8.50
C ARG A 178 19.45 5.24 8.80
N THR A 179 20.57 4.61 9.10
CA THR A 179 21.84 5.31 9.34
C THR A 179 22.77 5.32 8.13
N ASN A 180 22.37 4.69 7.03
CA ASN A 180 23.06 4.68 5.75
C ASN A 180 22.33 5.58 4.73
N ARG A 181 22.73 5.54 3.46
CA ARG A 181 22.12 6.29 2.35
C ARG A 181 21.14 5.46 1.51
N ASP A 182 20.71 4.28 2.00
CA ASP A 182 19.72 3.47 1.30
C ASP A 182 18.38 4.19 1.31
N ASP A 183 17.92 4.64 0.15
CA ASP A 183 16.70 5.39 -0.07
C ASP A 183 15.53 4.55 -0.61
N ARG A 184 15.70 3.23 -0.71
CA ARG A 184 14.60 2.32 -1.08
C ARG A 184 13.52 2.34 -0.01
N TYR A 185 12.28 2.40 -0.42
CA TYR A 185 11.15 2.42 0.52
C TYR A 185 11.04 1.10 1.29
N PHE A 186 11.16 -0.03 0.57
CA PHE A 186 11.14 -1.37 1.15
C PHE A 186 12.56 -1.94 1.32
N THR A 187 12.68 -2.94 2.18
CA THR A 187 13.95 -3.66 2.43
C THR A 187 13.95 -5.08 1.86
N ASP A 188 12.80 -5.54 1.38
CA ASP A 188 12.64 -6.89 0.82
C ASP A 188 13.57 -7.11 -0.38
N ASN A 189 14.00 -8.35 -0.56
CA ASN A 189 14.88 -8.75 -1.65
C ASN A 189 14.14 -8.92 -2.99
N PHE A 190 12.82 -9.16 -2.95
CA PHE A 190 11.95 -9.18 -4.11
C PHE A 190 11.11 -7.89 -4.15
N GLN A 191 11.43 -6.99 -5.07
CA GLN A 191 10.71 -5.73 -5.32
C GLN A 191 10.50 -5.59 -6.83
N TYR A 192 9.27 -5.81 -7.30
CA TYR A 192 8.98 -5.93 -8.72
C TYR A 192 7.58 -5.42 -9.05
N LEU A 193 7.37 -5.12 -10.32
CA LEU A 193 6.07 -4.89 -10.93
C LEU A 193 5.74 -6.01 -11.91
N PRO A 194 4.48 -6.41 -12.04
CA PRO A 194 4.08 -7.29 -13.13
C PRO A 194 4.35 -6.65 -14.49
N GLU A 195 4.95 -7.41 -15.43
CA GLU A 195 5.38 -6.88 -16.74
C GLU A 195 4.26 -6.16 -17.52
N HIS A 196 3.02 -6.64 -17.38
CA HIS A 196 1.86 -6.09 -18.08
C HIS A 196 0.82 -5.49 -17.13
N GLY A 197 1.21 -5.13 -15.89
CA GLY A 197 0.31 -4.68 -14.84
C GLY A 197 -0.37 -5.82 -14.09
N PHE A 198 -1.20 -5.45 -13.14
CA PHE A 198 -1.88 -6.41 -12.26
C PHE A 198 -3.14 -7.02 -12.90
N THR A 199 -3.90 -6.25 -13.66
CA THR A 199 -5.18 -6.69 -14.25
C THR A 199 -5.06 -8.00 -15.04
N PRO A 200 -4.05 -8.20 -15.93
CA PRO A 200 -3.87 -9.46 -16.64
C PRO A 200 -3.66 -10.69 -15.75
N ILE A 201 -3.15 -10.52 -14.53
CA ILE A 201 -3.04 -11.61 -13.55
C ILE A 201 -4.44 -12.12 -13.18
N PHE A 202 -5.34 -11.19 -12.84
CA PHE A 202 -6.72 -11.54 -12.47
C PHE A 202 -7.49 -12.16 -13.63
N GLU A 203 -7.32 -11.64 -14.85
CA GLU A 203 -7.93 -12.20 -16.05
C GLU A 203 -7.50 -13.65 -16.27
N LYS A 204 -6.20 -13.96 -16.11
CA LYS A 204 -5.70 -15.34 -16.20
C LYS A 204 -6.27 -16.23 -15.11
N VAL A 205 -6.28 -15.75 -13.86
CA VAL A 205 -6.87 -16.51 -12.73
C VAL A 205 -8.32 -16.84 -12.99
N PHE A 206 -9.13 -15.86 -13.37
CA PHE A 206 -10.57 -16.06 -13.59
C PHE A 206 -10.90 -16.76 -14.92
N SER A 207 -9.93 -16.98 -15.82
CA SER A 207 -10.11 -17.82 -17.01
C SER A 207 -10.06 -19.33 -16.72
N HIS A 208 -9.81 -19.73 -15.48
CA HIS A 208 -9.77 -21.13 -15.10
C HIS A 208 -11.11 -21.84 -15.38
N PRO A 209 -11.12 -23.05 -16.00
CA PRO A 209 -12.36 -23.70 -16.49
C PRO A 209 -13.37 -24.10 -15.40
N ARG A 210 -12.96 -24.11 -14.11
CA ARG A 210 -13.85 -24.34 -12.97
C ARG A 210 -14.29 -23.07 -12.27
N ILE A 211 -13.89 -21.91 -12.75
CA ILE A 211 -14.30 -20.62 -12.20
C ILE A 211 -15.32 -19.97 -13.13
N ASN A 212 -16.49 -19.67 -12.59
CA ASN A 212 -17.51 -18.87 -13.25
C ASN A 212 -17.50 -17.46 -12.66
N LEU A 213 -16.99 -16.48 -13.40
CA LEU A 213 -16.94 -15.07 -13.01
C LEU A 213 -18.21 -14.36 -13.45
N VAL A 214 -18.85 -13.66 -12.50
CA VAL A 214 -20.07 -12.86 -12.74
C VAL A 214 -19.81 -11.43 -12.27
N LEU A 215 -19.58 -10.52 -13.19
CA LEU A 215 -19.39 -9.10 -12.94
C LEU A 215 -20.74 -8.35 -12.86
N ASN A 216 -20.71 -7.08 -12.47
CA ASN A 216 -21.89 -6.22 -12.33
C ASN A 216 -22.99 -6.85 -11.45
N THR A 217 -22.59 -7.63 -10.46
CA THR A 217 -23.53 -8.39 -9.63
C THR A 217 -23.25 -8.16 -8.16
N GLU A 218 -24.19 -7.52 -7.48
CA GLU A 218 -24.16 -7.44 -6.03
C GLU A 218 -24.47 -8.79 -5.40
N TYR A 219 -23.79 -9.08 -4.29
CA TYR A 219 -24.02 -10.29 -3.53
C TYR A 219 -25.42 -10.32 -2.91
N ASP A 220 -26.17 -11.37 -3.21
CA ASP A 220 -27.43 -11.68 -2.51
C ASP A 220 -27.20 -12.77 -1.44
N HIS A 221 -27.47 -12.43 -0.18
CA HIS A 221 -27.40 -13.37 0.94
C HIS A 221 -28.27 -14.63 0.74
N LYS A 222 -29.35 -14.52 -0.03
CA LYS A 222 -30.20 -15.67 -0.35
C LYS A 222 -29.54 -16.64 -1.32
N ALA A 223 -28.70 -16.15 -2.19
CA ALA A 223 -27.94 -16.98 -3.13
C ALA A 223 -26.91 -17.85 -2.41
N ALA A 224 -26.38 -17.41 -1.27
CA ALA A 224 -25.41 -18.13 -0.47
C ALA A 224 -25.87 -19.54 -0.06
N GLN A 225 -27.15 -19.72 0.19
CA GLN A 225 -27.73 -21.01 0.62
C GLN A 225 -27.60 -22.15 -0.44
N PHE A 226 -27.32 -21.81 -1.69
CA PHE A 226 -27.14 -22.76 -2.78
C PHE A 226 -25.72 -23.27 -2.95
N PHE A 227 -24.79 -22.77 -2.13
CA PHE A 227 -23.38 -23.15 -2.17
C PHE A 227 -22.98 -23.89 -0.90
N ASP A 228 -22.07 -24.84 -1.03
CA ASP A 228 -21.54 -25.61 0.11
C ASP A 228 -20.62 -24.76 1.00
N GLN A 229 -19.92 -23.78 0.39
CA GLN A 229 -19.02 -22.87 1.08
C GLN A 229 -19.08 -21.47 0.46
N VAL A 230 -19.01 -20.45 1.32
CA VAL A 230 -19.01 -19.03 0.91
C VAL A 230 -17.82 -18.32 1.51
N PHE A 231 -17.08 -17.59 0.68
CA PHE A 231 -15.99 -16.70 1.08
C PHE A 231 -16.37 -15.26 0.78
N LEU A 232 -16.31 -14.40 1.79
CA LEU A 232 -16.56 -12.97 1.67
C LEU A 232 -15.23 -12.22 1.71
N THR A 233 -14.89 -11.50 0.66
CA THR A 233 -13.71 -10.63 0.61
C THR A 233 -14.06 -9.13 0.58
N GLY A 234 -15.35 -8.81 0.63
CA GLY A 234 -15.87 -7.45 0.73
C GLY A 234 -15.94 -6.92 2.17
N PRO A 235 -16.47 -5.69 2.35
CA PRO A 235 -16.58 -5.07 3.67
C PRO A 235 -17.46 -5.88 4.62
N ILE A 236 -16.90 -6.26 5.78
CA ILE A 236 -17.57 -7.12 6.76
C ILE A 236 -18.77 -6.43 7.40
N ASP A 237 -18.71 -5.12 7.62
CA ASP A 237 -19.80 -4.32 8.18
C ASP A 237 -21.00 -4.24 7.24
N ALA A 238 -20.77 -4.13 5.94
CA ALA A 238 -21.80 -4.18 4.91
C ALA A 238 -22.48 -5.57 4.87
N HIS A 239 -21.69 -6.65 4.99
CA HIS A 239 -22.22 -8.01 5.07
C HIS A 239 -23.25 -8.18 6.19
N TYR A 240 -22.98 -7.58 7.34
CA TYR A 240 -23.91 -7.59 8.48
C TYR A 240 -24.97 -6.48 8.44
N GLY A 241 -25.14 -5.79 7.31
CA GLY A 241 -26.13 -4.70 7.15
C GLY A 241 -25.88 -3.55 8.12
N TYR A 242 -24.62 -3.32 8.50
CA TYR A 242 -24.19 -2.29 9.45
C TYR A 242 -24.83 -2.37 10.85
N ARG A 243 -25.41 -3.52 11.23
CA ARG A 243 -26.12 -3.70 12.51
C ARG A 243 -25.26 -3.50 13.75
N PHE A 244 -23.93 -3.55 13.61
CA PHE A 244 -22.96 -3.27 14.67
C PHE A 244 -22.29 -1.89 14.52
N GLY A 245 -22.80 -1.05 13.63
CA GLY A 245 -22.19 0.22 13.23
C GLY A 245 -21.30 0.07 12.00
N ARG A 246 -20.97 1.21 11.38
CA ARG A 246 -20.02 1.26 10.27
C ARG A 246 -18.60 1.28 10.80
N LEU A 247 -17.71 0.52 10.16
CA LEU A 247 -16.29 0.63 10.42
C LEU A 247 -15.78 1.99 9.90
N PRO A 248 -14.89 2.66 10.65
CA PRO A 248 -14.33 3.92 10.19
C PRO A 248 -13.37 3.68 9.02
N TYR A 249 -13.57 4.47 7.96
CA TYR A 249 -12.64 4.45 6.86
C TYR A 249 -12.25 5.88 6.44
N ARG A 250 -11.12 6.03 5.75
CA ARG A 250 -10.71 7.25 5.05
C ARG A 250 -10.71 6.98 3.56
N SER A 251 -11.35 7.86 2.81
CA SER A 251 -11.29 7.84 1.35
C SER A 251 -10.13 8.68 0.86
N VAL A 252 -9.50 8.23 -0.21
CA VAL A 252 -8.49 8.98 -0.95
C VAL A 252 -9.12 9.42 -2.28
N LYS A 253 -8.95 10.67 -2.65
CA LYS A 253 -9.32 11.19 -3.95
C LYS A 253 -8.07 11.23 -4.83
N PHE A 254 -8.14 10.58 -5.98
CA PHE A 254 -7.11 10.67 -7.01
C PHE A 254 -7.45 11.80 -7.96
N ILE A 255 -6.44 12.57 -8.36
CA ILE A 255 -6.51 13.64 -9.34
C ILE A 255 -5.46 13.32 -10.38
N GLU A 256 -5.86 13.20 -11.63
CA GLU A 256 -4.97 12.97 -12.76
C GLU A 256 -4.63 14.32 -13.39
N GLU A 257 -3.34 14.57 -13.58
CA GLU A 257 -2.83 15.80 -14.19
C GLU A 257 -1.71 15.45 -15.18
N GLU A 258 -1.73 16.10 -16.33
CA GLU A 258 -0.60 16.05 -17.26
C GLU A 258 0.48 17.01 -16.81
N ILE A 259 1.73 16.54 -16.78
CA ILE A 259 2.89 17.36 -16.42
C ILE A 259 3.91 17.33 -17.54
N ASP A 260 4.61 18.45 -17.75
CA ASP A 260 5.62 18.65 -18.79
C ASP A 260 7.06 18.43 -18.32
N TYR A 261 7.22 17.88 -17.13
CA TYR A 261 8.53 17.60 -16.52
C TYR A 261 8.58 16.16 -15.97
N THR A 262 9.78 15.62 -15.81
CA THR A 262 10.01 14.34 -15.15
C THR A 262 10.25 14.55 -13.66
N PRO A 263 9.40 14.01 -12.77
CA PRO A 263 9.62 14.08 -11.34
C PRO A 263 10.92 13.38 -10.91
N SER A 264 11.53 13.82 -9.82
CA SER A 264 12.76 13.21 -9.29
C SER A 264 12.55 11.84 -8.66
N ALA A 265 11.31 11.46 -8.41
CA ALA A 265 10.89 10.12 -7.95
C ALA A 265 9.45 9.85 -8.40
N THR A 266 9.08 8.59 -8.41
CA THR A 266 7.72 8.13 -8.76
C THR A 266 6.69 8.43 -7.67
N THR A 267 7.12 8.81 -6.49
CA THR A 267 6.26 9.25 -5.40
C THR A 267 6.93 10.39 -4.64
N MET A 268 6.22 11.49 -4.51
CA MET A 268 6.67 12.66 -3.80
C MET A 268 5.63 13.06 -2.74
N ASN A 269 6.02 13.04 -1.47
CA ASN A 269 5.14 13.40 -0.36
C ASN A 269 5.21 14.91 -0.09
N PHE A 270 4.06 15.55 0.03
CA PHE A 270 3.96 16.94 0.46
C PHE A 270 3.99 17.02 1.98
N THR A 271 4.95 17.79 2.51
CA THR A 271 5.13 18.00 3.96
C THR A 271 4.44 19.27 4.48
N ASP A 272 3.86 20.04 3.58
CA ASP A 272 3.11 21.28 3.90
C ASP A 272 1.71 20.99 4.48
N ASP A 273 0.99 22.08 4.79
CA ASP A 273 -0.40 22.03 5.28
C ASP A 273 -1.45 22.03 4.14
N GLY A 274 -1.02 21.84 2.87
CA GLY A 274 -1.89 21.78 1.70
C GLY A 274 -2.81 20.57 1.67
N GLU A 275 -3.70 20.52 0.69
CA GLU A 275 -4.71 19.45 0.57
C GLU A 275 -4.12 18.12 0.08
N TYR A 276 -3.02 18.15 -0.65
CA TYR A 276 -2.42 16.96 -1.26
C TYR A 276 -1.52 16.22 -0.27
N THR A 277 -1.65 14.90 -0.22
CA THR A 277 -0.76 14.05 0.57
C THR A 277 0.49 13.68 -0.21
N ARG A 278 0.32 13.36 -1.50
CA ARG A 278 1.41 12.94 -2.38
C ARG A 278 1.04 13.13 -3.85
N PHE A 279 2.07 13.20 -4.63
CA PHE A 279 2.07 13.10 -6.08
C PHE A 279 2.64 11.75 -6.47
#